data_70a9b353f9271d08c09614a2d6b3561c
#
_entry.id   70a9b353f9271d08c09614a2d6b3561c
#
_cell.length_a   1.000
_cell.length_b   1.000
_cell.length_c   1.000
_cell.angle_alpha   90.00
_cell.angle_beta   90.00
_cell.angle_gamma   90.00
#
_symmetry.space_group_name_H-M   'P 1'
#
loop_
_entity.id
_entity.type
_entity.pdbx_description
1 polymer ?
#
loop_
_entity_poly.entity_id
_entity_poly.type
_entity_poly.pdbx_seq_one_letter_code
_entity_poly.pdbx_strand_id
1 'polypeptide(L)'
;MNQIPPDAIGVLGFDPEAVLLKEPGILLDPRFLSALHAELRSELGSRDANRTLLQMGFLHGLQDALRAVRTAFGRESTDSQSPAGPSLAFRLSSAAGTAEPGAISLDGLWPERIEASAYLAALGEPEHPTCFLSAGYTSGWLTGTLDADVLALESSCTACGGDSCGFSAREASAWRESGNPVALEILDALPFAIFRAFVQANLDALAEPESASDHVDPGSSVVHIWGPVMVIPFQGGDAILNAVELIGRDPAARNVSVVVLDLSGAIIDEAFGSVALEQLLELVDAWGADAVFAGVSPLSEVALANLERQPLVIHKDLAAAIAAAFQLANAQRHPA
;
A
#
# COMPACT_ATOMS: atom_id res chain seq x y z
N MET A 1 1.81 27.12 -6.27
CA MET A 1 1.74 25.76 -6.82
C MET A 1 2.91 24.98 -6.22
N ASN A 2 2.73 24.42 -5.02
CA ASN A 2 3.68 23.46 -4.49
C ASN A 2 3.37 22.13 -5.18
N GLN A 3 4.15 21.79 -6.19
CA GLN A 3 4.23 20.41 -6.66
C GLN A 3 4.65 19.59 -5.44
N ILE A 4 3.93 18.47 -5.20
CA ILE A 4 4.44 17.37 -4.39
C ILE A 4 5.85 17.15 -4.93
N PRO A 5 6.90 17.21 -4.11
CA PRO A 5 8.18 16.76 -4.62
C PRO A 5 7.94 15.32 -5.11
N PRO A 6 8.20 14.99 -6.38
CA PRO A 6 8.12 13.62 -6.85
C PRO A 6 8.96 12.68 -5.99
N ASP A 7 9.83 13.24 -5.17
CA ASP A 7 10.79 12.56 -4.33
C ASP A 7 10.24 12.08 -2.98
N ALA A 8 9.10 12.59 -2.47
CA ALA A 8 8.62 12.15 -1.15
C ALA A 8 8.16 10.67 -1.16
N ILE A 9 7.57 10.22 -2.27
CA ILE A 9 7.25 8.80 -2.48
C ILE A 9 8.51 8.05 -2.94
N GLY A 10 9.36 8.69 -3.74
CA GLY A 10 10.66 8.18 -4.19
C GLY A 10 11.68 7.98 -3.06
N VAL A 11 11.67 8.85 -2.03
CA VAL A 11 12.53 8.72 -0.84
C VAL A 11 12.26 7.42 -0.07
N LEU A 12 11.03 6.93 -0.10
CA LEU A 12 10.67 5.65 0.51
C LEU A 12 10.87 4.45 -0.41
N GLY A 13 11.31 4.68 -1.66
CA GLY A 13 11.43 3.62 -2.66
C GLY A 13 10.09 3.00 -3.06
N PHE A 14 8.97 3.66 -2.74
CA PHE A 14 7.68 3.20 -3.22
C PHE A 14 7.59 3.41 -4.74
N ASP A 15 7.35 2.34 -5.46
CA ASP A 15 6.65 2.43 -6.73
C ASP A 15 5.15 2.53 -6.42
N PRO A 16 4.54 3.71 -6.55
CA PRO A 16 3.11 3.89 -6.26
C PRO A 16 2.23 2.98 -7.10
N GLU A 17 2.67 2.67 -8.33
CA GLU A 17 1.93 1.80 -9.23
C GLU A 17 1.92 0.37 -8.72
N ALA A 18 3.06 -0.15 -8.25
CA ALA A 18 3.14 -1.52 -7.80
C ALA A 18 2.32 -1.75 -6.53
N VAL A 19 2.47 -0.91 -5.51
CA VAL A 19 1.78 -1.07 -4.22
C VAL A 19 0.29 -0.81 -4.33
N LEU A 20 -0.09 0.31 -4.97
CA LEU A 20 -1.48 0.75 -5.01
C LEU A 20 -2.31 -0.01 -6.04
N LEU A 21 -1.70 -0.45 -7.14
CA LEU A 21 -2.43 -1.06 -8.25
C LEU A 21 -2.41 -2.60 -8.23
N LYS A 22 -1.34 -3.23 -7.74
CA LYS A 22 -1.20 -4.70 -7.76
C LYS A 22 -1.54 -5.36 -6.43
N GLU A 23 -1.16 -4.74 -5.31
CA GLU A 23 -1.33 -5.30 -3.96
C GLU A 23 -2.04 -4.34 -3.00
N PRO A 24 -3.22 -3.83 -3.36
CA PRO A 24 -3.91 -2.80 -2.56
C PRO A 24 -4.27 -3.27 -1.15
N GLY A 25 -4.51 -4.57 -0.94
CA GLY A 25 -4.85 -5.13 0.37
C GLY A 25 -3.75 -5.01 1.41
N ILE A 26 -2.49 -4.85 1.00
CA ILE A 26 -1.35 -4.74 1.92
C ILE A 26 -1.42 -3.47 2.79
N LEU A 27 -2.00 -2.39 2.26
CA LEU A 27 -2.18 -1.13 3.00
C LEU A 27 -3.12 -1.27 4.19
N LEU A 28 -3.88 -2.35 4.26
CA LEU A 28 -4.85 -2.62 5.33
C LEU A 28 -4.33 -3.66 6.35
N ASP A 29 -3.12 -4.19 6.19
CA ASP A 29 -2.49 -5.03 7.23
C ASP A 29 -2.01 -4.15 8.39
N PRO A 30 -2.49 -4.40 9.65
CA PRO A 30 -2.13 -3.55 10.80
C PRO A 30 -0.63 -3.52 11.09
N ARG A 31 0.11 -4.60 10.81
CA ARG A 31 1.55 -4.68 11.05
C ARG A 31 2.30 -3.87 10.01
N PHE A 32 1.89 -3.98 8.75
CA PHE A 32 2.43 -3.14 7.69
C PHE A 32 2.16 -1.66 7.97
N LEU A 33 0.92 -1.30 8.34
CA LEU A 33 0.58 0.08 8.69
C LEU A 33 1.37 0.60 9.90
N SER A 34 1.60 -0.23 10.92
CA SER A 34 2.45 0.17 12.07
C SER A 34 3.85 0.53 11.61
N ALA A 35 4.47 -0.33 10.79
CA ALA A 35 5.81 -0.09 10.25
C ALA A 35 5.83 1.13 9.34
N LEU A 36 4.83 1.28 8.46
CA LEU A 36 4.70 2.42 7.56
C LEU A 36 4.54 3.75 8.31
N HIS A 37 3.72 3.80 9.37
CA HIS A 37 3.57 4.97 10.20
C HIS A 37 4.88 5.39 10.87
N ALA A 38 5.63 4.41 11.42
CA ALA A 38 6.92 4.68 12.05
C ALA A 38 7.94 5.21 11.04
N GLU A 39 8.06 4.55 9.90
CA GLU A 39 9.03 4.89 8.85
C GLU A 39 8.75 6.25 8.23
N LEU A 40 7.50 6.51 7.80
CA LEU A 40 7.14 7.79 7.22
C LEU A 40 7.41 8.97 8.17
N ARG A 41 7.13 8.78 9.46
CA ARG A 41 7.40 9.84 10.44
C ARG A 41 8.88 10.03 10.72
N SER A 42 9.65 8.96 10.71
CA SER A 42 11.11 9.04 10.87
C SER A 42 11.76 9.80 9.72
N GLU A 43 11.34 9.53 8.48
CA GLU A 43 11.97 10.08 7.29
C GLU A 43 11.43 11.48 6.90
N LEU A 44 10.12 11.69 7.01
CA LEU A 44 9.46 12.89 6.49
C LEU A 44 9.00 13.87 7.58
N GLY A 45 8.96 13.42 8.84
CA GLY A 45 8.29 14.13 9.91
C GLY A 45 6.76 13.99 9.86
N SER A 46 6.09 14.38 10.95
CA SER A 46 4.65 14.10 11.13
C SER A 46 3.75 14.71 10.05
N ARG A 47 4.03 15.94 9.62
CA ARG A 47 3.19 16.66 8.66
C ARG A 47 3.17 16.01 7.28
N ASP A 48 4.35 15.73 6.73
CA ASP A 48 4.48 15.17 5.40
C ASP A 48 4.13 13.68 5.40
N ALA A 49 4.39 12.95 6.49
CA ALA A 49 3.90 11.59 6.69
C ALA A 49 2.36 11.52 6.63
N ASN A 50 1.65 12.41 7.34
CA ASN A 50 0.18 12.47 7.30
C ASN A 50 -0.34 12.78 5.90
N ARG A 51 0.31 13.72 5.19
CA ARG A 51 -0.02 14.05 3.81
C ARG A 51 0.16 12.86 2.88
N THR A 52 1.28 12.15 3.02
CA THR A 52 1.59 10.95 2.21
C THR A 52 0.56 9.85 2.45
N LEU A 53 0.25 9.53 3.71
CA LEU A 53 -0.77 8.54 4.05
C LEU A 53 -2.15 8.89 3.47
N LEU A 54 -2.53 10.17 3.56
CA LEU A 54 -3.79 10.64 2.98
C LEU A 54 -3.83 10.46 1.45
N GLN A 55 -2.75 10.82 0.76
CA GLN A 55 -2.65 10.68 -0.70
C GLN A 55 -2.66 9.21 -1.13
N MET A 56 -1.93 8.35 -0.43
CA MET A 56 -1.95 6.88 -0.67
C MET A 56 -3.36 6.33 -0.50
N GLY A 57 -4.02 6.68 0.60
CA GLY A 57 -5.41 6.29 0.81
C GLY A 57 -6.33 6.79 -0.30
N PHE A 58 -6.20 8.06 -0.69
CA PHE A 58 -7.03 8.66 -1.74
C PHE A 58 -6.89 7.93 -3.08
N LEU A 59 -5.68 7.67 -3.52
CA LEU A 59 -5.43 6.95 -4.77
C LEU A 59 -6.01 5.53 -4.73
N HIS A 60 -5.85 4.82 -3.61
CA HIS A 60 -6.40 3.49 -3.43
C HIS A 60 -7.95 3.51 -3.44
N GLY A 61 -8.58 4.40 -2.67
CA GLY A 61 -10.04 4.51 -2.65
C GLY A 61 -10.63 4.92 -3.99
N LEU A 62 -9.99 5.84 -4.69
CA LEU A 62 -10.41 6.26 -6.03
C LEU A 62 -10.30 5.11 -7.06
N GLN A 63 -9.24 4.33 -7.00
CA GLN A 63 -9.06 3.17 -7.86
C GLN A 63 -10.15 2.12 -7.62
N ASP A 64 -10.41 1.77 -6.37
CA ASP A 64 -11.46 0.82 -6.01
C ASP A 64 -12.85 1.29 -6.47
N ALA A 65 -13.15 2.58 -6.28
CA ALA A 65 -14.40 3.18 -6.73
C ALA A 65 -14.56 3.10 -8.25
N LEU A 66 -13.54 3.48 -9.00
CA LEU A 66 -13.60 3.47 -10.47
C LEU A 66 -13.68 2.03 -11.02
N ARG A 67 -13.02 1.05 -10.38
CA ARG A 67 -13.21 -0.38 -10.71
C ARG A 67 -14.64 -0.83 -10.45
N ALA A 68 -15.19 -0.52 -9.26
CA ALA A 68 -16.56 -0.87 -8.91
C ALA A 68 -17.59 -0.26 -9.89
N VAL A 69 -17.41 1.00 -10.27
CA VAL A 69 -18.26 1.68 -11.27
C VAL A 69 -18.14 1.00 -12.64
N ARG A 70 -16.92 0.68 -13.11
CA ARG A 70 -16.72 -0.03 -14.39
C ARG A 70 -17.40 -1.41 -14.40
N THR A 71 -17.26 -2.18 -13.31
CA THR A 71 -17.90 -3.49 -13.16
C THR A 71 -19.42 -3.37 -13.16
N ALA A 72 -19.98 -2.41 -12.43
CA ALA A 72 -21.44 -2.19 -12.35
C ALA A 72 -22.04 -1.82 -13.72
N PHE A 73 -21.31 -1.12 -14.57
CA PHE A 73 -21.76 -0.73 -15.93
C PHE A 73 -21.37 -1.75 -17.03
N GLY A 74 -20.88 -2.95 -16.69
CA GLY A 74 -20.68 -4.06 -17.62
C GLY A 74 -19.52 -3.90 -18.61
N ARG A 75 -18.53 -3.07 -18.28
CA ARG A 75 -17.34 -2.88 -19.13
C ARG A 75 -16.23 -3.90 -18.87
N GLU A 76 -16.27 -4.59 -17.74
CA GLU A 76 -15.32 -5.67 -17.38
C GLU A 76 -16.09 -6.83 -16.77
N SER A 77 -16.43 -7.87 -17.56
CA SER A 77 -17.25 -8.99 -17.09
C SER A 77 -16.50 -10.33 -17.03
N THR A 78 -15.17 -10.35 -16.96
CA THR A 78 -14.44 -11.64 -17.08
C THR A 78 -13.56 -12.02 -15.90
N ASP A 79 -13.38 -11.19 -14.90
CA ASP A 79 -12.58 -11.60 -13.73
C ASP A 79 -13.43 -11.65 -12.45
N SER A 80 -13.83 -12.88 -12.09
CA SER A 80 -14.76 -13.17 -10.99
C SER A 80 -14.13 -13.06 -9.59
N GLN A 81 -12.96 -12.44 -9.44
CA GLN A 81 -12.22 -12.38 -8.18
C GLN A 81 -11.97 -10.96 -7.62
N SER A 82 -12.34 -9.90 -8.33
CA SER A 82 -12.21 -8.55 -7.77
C SER A 82 -13.42 -8.20 -6.91
N PRO A 83 -13.26 -7.79 -5.66
CA PRO A 83 -14.39 -7.41 -4.82
C PRO A 83 -15.08 -6.18 -5.42
N ALA A 84 -16.40 -6.27 -5.61
CA ALA A 84 -17.23 -5.18 -6.11
C ALA A 84 -17.50 -4.06 -5.06
N GLY A 85 -16.77 -4.03 -3.98
CA GLY A 85 -16.95 -3.12 -2.86
C GLY A 85 -15.64 -2.47 -2.39
N PRO A 86 -15.74 -1.53 -1.42
CA PRO A 86 -14.56 -0.88 -0.87
C PRO A 86 -13.69 -1.87 -0.09
N SER A 87 -12.37 -1.81 -0.31
CA SER A 87 -11.39 -2.62 0.43
C SER A 87 -11.29 -2.20 1.89
N LEU A 88 -11.46 -0.90 2.20
CA LEU A 88 -11.58 -0.40 3.56
C LEU A 88 -13.05 -0.29 3.96
N ALA A 89 -13.46 -1.01 5.00
CA ALA A 89 -14.82 -0.94 5.50
C ALA A 89 -15.11 0.43 6.16
N PHE A 90 -16.16 1.11 5.69
CA PHE A 90 -16.74 2.27 6.37
C PHE A 90 -18.26 2.18 6.36
N ARG A 91 -18.91 2.84 7.34
CA ARG A 91 -20.36 2.92 7.43
C ARG A 91 -20.78 4.36 7.44
N LEU A 92 -21.72 4.71 6.58
CA LEU A 92 -22.37 6.02 6.63
C LEU A 92 -23.43 5.99 7.74
N SER A 93 -23.33 6.91 8.66
CA SER A 93 -24.45 7.28 9.53
C SER A 93 -25.39 8.16 8.71
N SER A 94 -26.70 8.11 8.96
CA SER A 94 -27.71 8.83 8.19
C SER A 94 -27.26 10.23 7.81
N ALA A 95 -27.48 10.62 6.53
CA ALA A 95 -27.18 11.95 6.05
C ALA A 95 -27.65 12.98 7.07
N ALA A 96 -26.74 13.82 7.57
CA ALA A 96 -27.08 14.90 8.47
C ALA A 96 -28.12 15.79 7.75
N GLY A 97 -29.35 15.73 8.20
CA GLY A 97 -30.44 16.50 7.61
C GLY A 97 -30.09 17.99 7.65
N THR A 98 -30.32 18.66 6.54
CA THR A 98 -30.21 20.07 6.20
C THR A 98 -29.14 20.48 5.19
N ALA A 99 -28.58 19.55 4.43
CA ALA A 99 -27.85 19.95 3.24
C ALA A 99 -28.80 20.55 2.21
N GLU A 100 -28.44 21.68 1.62
CA GLU A 100 -29.12 22.22 0.43
C GLU A 100 -29.30 21.07 -0.58
N PRO A 101 -30.40 21.00 -1.31
CA PRO A 101 -30.64 19.95 -2.30
C PRO A 101 -29.49 19.91 -3.30
N GLY A 102 -28.74 18.80 -3.30
CA GLY A 102 -27.58 18.58 -4.18
C GLY A 102 -26.22 18.74 -3.51
N ALA A 103 -26.12 19.19 -2.26
CA ALA A 103 -24.85 19.26 -1.56
C ALA A 103 -24.48 17.92 -0.89
N ILE A 104 -23.25 17.44 -1.12
CA ILE A 104 -22.73 16.24 -0.45
C ILE A 104 -22.31 16.60 0.98
N SER A 105 -22.99 16.00 1.96
CA SER A 105 -22.64 16.07 3.37
C SER A 105 -22.97 14.74 4.03
N LEU A 106 -21.95 13.96 4.37
CA LEU A 106 -22.03 12.60 4.88
C LEU A 106 -21.21 12.48 6.15
N ASP A 107 -21.79 11.85 7.16
CA ASP A 107 -21.04 11.43 8.35
C ASP A 107 -20.95 9.90 8.39
N GLY A 108 -19.89 9.38 8.96
CA GLY A 108 -19.68 7.94 9.02
C GLY A 108 -18.63 7.53 10.03
N LEU A 109 -18.34 6.26 10.03
CA LEU A 109 -17.33 5.68 10.93
C LEU A 109 -16.56 4.54 10.23
N TRP A 110 -15.34 4.30 10.69
CA TRP A 110 -14.52 3.15 10.34
C TRP A 110 -14.62 2.09 11.45
N PRO A 111 -15.37 0.99 11.22
CA PRO A 111 -15.66 0.02 12.27
C PRO A 111 -14.44 -0.77 12.74
N GLU A 112 -13.50 -1.05 11.85
CA GLU A 112 -12.37 -1.94 12.10
C GLU A 112 -11.21 -1.25 12.84
N ARG A 113 -11.14 0.08 12.84
CA ARG A 113 -10.12 0.87 13.56
C ARG A 113 -8.68 0.48 13.24
N ILE A 114 -8.43 -0.06 12.05
CA ILE A 114 -7.15 -0.65 11.64
C ILE A 114 -6.01 0.36 11.82
N GLU A 115 -6.17 1.55 11.26
CA GLU A 115 -5.13 2.58 11.28
C GLU A 115 -4.88 3.13 12.68
N ALA A 116 -5.94 3.40 13.46
CA ALA A 116 -5.79 3.85 14.85
C ALA A 116 -5.03 2.83 15.70
N SER A 117 -5.33 1.53 15.54
CA SER A 117 -4.64 0.46 16.24
C SER A 117 -3.18 0.33 15.80
N ALA A 118 -2.91 0.45 14.51
CA ALA A 118 -1.55 0.44 13.95
C ALA A 118 -0.71 1.62 14.46
N TYR A 119 -1.31 2.81 14.51
CA TYR A 119 -0.66 3.99 15.05
C TYR A 119 -0.26 3.82 16.52
N LEU A 120 -1.23 3.38 17.36
CA LEU A 120 -0.98 3.14 18.79
C LEU A 120 0.15 2.13 19.03
N ALA A 121 0.17 1.07 18.21
CA ALA A 121 1.21 0.04 18.32
C ALA A 121 2.61 0.56 17.95
N ALA A 122 2.71 1.48 16.99
CA ALA A 122 3.97 2.01 16.50
C ALA A 122 4.51 3.21 17.30
N LEU A 123 3.61 4.11 17.73
CA LEU A 123 3.98 5.46 18.15
C LEU A 123 3.37 5.89 19.51
N GLY A 124 2.47 5.07 20.08
CA GLY A 124 1.77 5.40 21.31
C GLY A 124 0.58 6.35 21.09
N GLU A 125 0.07 6.93 22.18
CA GLU A 125 -1.11 7.79 22.17
C GLU A 125 -0.84 9.13 21.50
N PRO A 126 -1.60 9.52 20.47
CA PRO A 126 -1.46 10.81 19.81
C PRO A 126 -2.31 11.90 20.48
N GLU A 127 -1.90 13.16 20.32
CA GLU A 127 -2.68 14.33 20.77
C GLU A 127 -3.85 14.65 19.80
N HIS A 128 -3.75 14.23 18.54
CA HIS A 128 -4.69 14.58 17.47
C HIS A 128 -5.09 13.34 16.64
N PRO A 129 -6.24 13.39 15.94
CA PRO A 129 -6.67 12.34 15.02
C PRO A 129 -5.58 11.91 14.03
N THR A 130 -5.47 10.60 13.75
CA THR A 130 -4.33 10.01 13.04
C THR A 130 -4.71 9.13 11.86
N CYS A 131 -6.00 8.92 11.59
CA CYS A 131 -6.49 8.03 10.53
C CYS A 131 -6.44 8.70 9.14
N PHE A 132 -5.26 9.16 8.73
CA PHE A 132 -5.10 9.89 7.46
C PHE A 132 -5.26 8.99 6.23
N LEU A 133 -4.78 7.75 6.28
CA LEU A 133 -4.96 6.79 5.20
C LEU A 133 -6.44 6.45 5.05
N SER A 134 -7.16 6.20 6.14
CA SER A 134 -8.59 5.93 6.14
C SER A 134 -9.41 7.12 5.63
N ALA A 135 -9.05 8.34 6.04
CA ALA A 135 -9.66 9.57 5.55
C ALA A 135 -9.41 9.78 4.06
N GLY A 136 -8.18 9.53 3.61
CA GLY A 136 -7.80 9.55 2.19
C GLY A 136 -8.60 8.53 1.39
N TYR A 137 -8.62 7.26 1.84
CA TYR A 137 -9.36 6.19 1.16
C TYR A 137 -10.85 6.54 1.00
N THR A 138 -11.49 6.98 2.07
CA THR A 138 -12.91 7.38 2.03
C THR A 138 -13.13 8.56 1.09
N SER A 139 -12.23 9.54 1.09
CA SER A 139 -12.26 10.67 0.16
C SER A 139 -12.16 10.21 -1.30
N GLY A 140 -11.22 9.33 -1.61
CA GLY A 140 -11.02 8.79 -2.95
C GLY A 140 -12.20 7.95 -3.41
N TRP A 141 -12.71 7.06 -2.56
CA TRP A 141 -13.90 6.25 -2.86
C TRP A 141 -15.14 7.12 -3.16
N LEU A 142 -15.43 8.08 -2.29
CA LEU A 142 -16.56 8.98 -2.49
C LEU A 142 -16.38 9.88 -3.72
N THR A 143 -15.14 10.31 -3.97
CA THR A 143 -14.80 11.08 -5.17
C THR A 143 -15.06 10.29 -6.46
N GLY A 144 -14.70 9.01 -6.48
CA GLY A 144 -14.91 8.14 -7.66
C GLY A 144 -16.36 7.70 -7.84
N THR A 145 -17.09 7.46 -6.75
CA THR A 145 -18.47 6.98 -6.81
C THR A 145 -19.49 8.10 -7.03
N LEU A 146 -19.23 9.31 -6.52
CA LEU A 146 -20.14 10.47 -6.63
C LEU A 146 -19.78 11.43 -7.78
N ASP A 147 -18.65 11.18 -8.44
CA ASP A 147 -18.10 12.04 -9.49
C ASP A 147 -17.97 13.52 -9.06
N ALA A 148 -17.59 13.73 -7.81
CA ALA A 148 -17.39 15.05 -7.20
C ALA A 148 -16.11 15.05 -6.36
N ASP A 149 -15.47 16.21 -6.18
CA ASP A 149 -14.29 16.34 -5.33
C ASP A 149 -14.71 16.32 -3.85
N VAL A 150 -14.60 15.16 -3.20
CA VAL A 150 -15.02 14.94 -1.81
C VAL A 150 -13.81 14.76 -0.91
N LEU A 151 -13.81 15.46 0.23
CA LEU A 151 -12.85 15.27 1.30
C LEU A 151 -13.58 14.75 2.56
N ALA A 152 -13.14 13.62 3.09
CA ALA A 152 -13.49 13.09 4.40
C ALA A 152 -12.43 13.51 5.42
N LEU A 153 -12.87 14.06 6.55
CA LEU A 153 -12.02 14.42 7.68
C LEU A 153 -12.39 13.57 8.89
N GLU A 154 -11.40 13.09 9.61
CA GLU A 154 -11.62 12.41 10.88
C GLU A 154 -12.23 13.39 11.90
N SER A 155 -13.36 13.00 12.50
CA SER A 155 -14.08 13.79 13.50
C SER A 155 -13.92 13.25 14.93
N SER A 156 -13.60 11.97 15.07
CA SER A 156 -13.26 11.31 16.34
C SER A 156 -12.28 10.17 16.07
N CYS A 157 -11.40 9.89 17.04
CA CYS A 157 -10.37 8.86 16.90
C CYS A 157 -10.21 8.05 18.18
N THR A 158 -10.23 6.72 18.04
CA THR A 158 -9.99 5.82 19.18
C THR A 158 -8.56 5.90 19.70
N ALA A 159 -7.60 6.22 18.85
CA ALA A 159 -6.22 6.42 19.28
C ALA A 159 -6.06 7.64 20.21
N CYS A 160 -6.95 8.64 20.09
CA CYS A 160 -6.99 9.84 20.96
C CYS A 160 -7.99 9.67 22.14
N GLY A 161 -8.39 8.46 22.50
CA GLY A 161 -9.35 8.21 23.58
C GLY A 161 -10.83 8.39 23.20
N GLY A 162 -11.16 8.56 21.91
CA GLY A 162 -12.55 8.57 21.44
C GLY A 162 -13.17 7.17 21.43
N ASP A 163 -14.52 7.09 21.48
CA ASP A 163 -15.25 5.82 21.46
C ASP A 163 -15.19 5.11 20.10
N SER A 164 -15.00 5.87 19.03
CA SER A 164 -14.99 5.38 17.65
C SER A 164 -14.10 6.24 16.76
N CYS A 165 -13.65 5.66 15.63
CA CYS A 165 -13.07 6.43 14.55
C CYS A 165 -14.16 6.87 13.60
N GLY A 166 -14.55 8.13 13.68
CA GLY A 166 -15.62 8.76 12.90
C GLY A 166 -15.08 9.76 11.90
N PHE A 167 -15.85 10.04 10.85
CA PHE A 167 -15.51 11.05 9.85
C PHE A 167 -16.71 11.87 9.40
N SER A 168 -16.43 13.08 8.90
CA SER A 168 -17.37 13.92 8.16
C SER A 168 -16.83 14.13 6.74
N ALA A 169 -17.62 13.82 5.72
CA ALA A 169 -17.25 13.98 4.31
C ALA A 169 -18.13 15.04 3.64
N ARG A 170 -17.51 15.98 2.94
CA ARG A 170 -18.18 17.07 2.21
C ARG A 170 -17.44 17.35 0.91
N GLU A 171 -18.11 18.03 -0.01
CA GLU A 171 -17.43 18.57 -1.18
C GLU A 171 -16.28 19.52 -0.80
N ALA A 172 -15.24 19.51 -1.61
CA ALA A 172 -14.08 20.38 -1.44
C ALA A 172 -14.46 21.89 -1.42
N SER A 173 -15.46 22.27 -2.21
CA SER A 173 -16.06 23.62 -2.21
C SER A 173 -16.66 23.97 -0.87
N ALA A 174 -17.47 23.10 -0.29
CA ALA A 174 -18.10 23.33 1.01
C ALA A 174 -17.09 23.42 2.16
N TRP A 175 -16.01 22.62 2.11
CA TRP A 175 -14.91 22.77 3.06
C TRP A 175 -14.20 24.11 2.93
N ARG A 176 -13.95 24.60 1.71
CA ARG A 176 -13.35 25.93 1.47
C ARG A 176 -14.25 27.05 2.01
N GLU A 177 -15.55 26.98 1.76
CA GLU A 177 -16.54 27.94 2.26
C GLU A 177 -16.65 27.96 3.79
N SER A 178 -16.51 26.77 4.42
CA SER A 178 -16.54 26.68 5.89
C SER A 178 -15.34 27.35 6.57
N GLY A 179 -14.23 27.56 5.85
CA GLY A 179 -13.02 28.11 6.40
C GLY A 179 -12.31 27.21 7.42
N ASN A 180 -12.63 25.91 7.46
CA ASN A 180 -12.00 24.96 8.38
C ASN A 180 -10.50 24.86 8.06
N PRO A 181 -9.59 25.22 8.99
CA PRO A 181 -8.16 25.28 8.70
C PRO A 181 -7.54 23.93 8.38
N VAL A 182 -8.02 22.86 9.02
CA VAL A 182 -7.54 21.50 8.77
C VAL A 182 -7.97 21.03 7.38
N ALA A 183 -9.24 21.30 7.00
CA ALA A 183 -9.73 20.99 5.66
C ALA A 183 -8.92 21.72 4.58
N LEU A 184 -8.66 23.02 4.78
CA LEU A 184 -7.91 23.84 3.82
C LEU A 184 -6.49 23.32 3.62
N GLU A 185 -5.79 22.97 4.71
CA GLU A 185 -4.44 22.40 4.64
C GLU A 185 -4.41 21.07 3.88
N ILE A 186 -5.41 20.21 4.11
CA ILE A 186 -5.52 18.90 3.44
C ILE A 186 -5.92 19.05 1.98
N LEU A 187 -6.84 19.95 1.66
CA LEU A 187 -7.26 20.22 0.27
C LEU A 187 -6.08 20.71 -0.61
N ASP A 188 -5.15 21.45 -0.02
CA ASP A 188 -3.93 21.87 -0.73
C ASP A 188 -3.00 20.68 -1.04
N ALA A 189 -3.15 19.58 -0.33
CA ALA A 189 -2.40 18.34 -0.54
C ALA A 189 -3.08 17.38 -1.52
N LEU A 190 -4.34 17.61 -1.92
CA LEU A 190 -5.11 16.72 -2.79
C LEU A 190 -5.37 17.34 -4.17
N PRO A 191 -4.50 17.09 -5.15
CA PRO A 191 -4.72 17.52 -6.53
C PRO A 191 -5.70 16.58 -7.24
N PHE A 192 -7.01 16.66 -6.92
CA PHE A 192 -8.07 15.75 -7.38
C PHE A 192 -8.01 15.46 -8.88
N ALA A 193 -7.90 16.48 -9.72
CA ALA A 193 -7.88 16.31 -11.18
C ALA A 193 -6.67 15.48 -11.66
N ILE A 194 -5.51 15.68 -11.04
CA ILE A 194 -4.29 14.94 -11.37
C ILE A 194 -4.44 13.49 -10.96
N PHE A 195 -4.96 13.25 -9.74
CA PHE A 195 -5.15 11.88 -9.24
C PHE A 195 -6.23 11.11 -10.02
N ARG A 196 -7.32 11.78 -10.43
CA ARG A 196 -8.32 11.16 -11.33
C ARG A 196 -7.68 10.77 -12.66
N ALA A 197 -6.94 11.67 -13.29
CA ALA A 197 -6.29 11.40 -14.56
C ALA A 197 -5.27 10.25 -14.46
N PHE A 198 -4.48 10.23 -13.38
CA PHE A 198 -3.51 9.17 -13.12
C PHE A 198 -4.19 7.80 -12.96
N VAL A 199 -5.18 7.68 -12.06
CA VAL A 199 -5.87 6.41 -11.82
C VAL A 199 -6.62 5.95 -13.06
N GLN A 200 -7.27 6.87 -13.80
CA GLN A 200 -7.98 6.54 -15.03
C GLN A 200 -7.04 5.98 -16.09
N ALA A 201 -5.89 6.63 -16.33
CA ALA A 201 -4.89 6.17 -17.29
C ALA A 201 -4.37 4.76 -16.95
N ASN A 202 -4.12 4.49 -15.66
CA ASN A 202 -3.67 3.19 -15.21
C ASN A 202 -4.74 2.10 -15.38
N LEU A 203 -6.00 2.40 -15.07
CA LEU A 203 -7.10 1.47 -15.29
C LEU A 203 -7.35 1.22 -16.78
N ASP A 204 -7.17 2.21 -17.64
CA ASP A 204 -7.29 2.07 -19.09
C ASP A 204 -6.15 1.21 -19.66
N ALA A 205 -4.92 1.41 -19.18
CA ALA A 205 -3.77 0.57 -19.55
C ALA A 205 -3.94 -0.90 -19.16
N LEU A 206 -4.59 -1.16 -18.01
CA LEU A 206 -4.90 -2.53 -17.56
C LEU A 206 -6.09 -3.16 -18.32
N ALA A 207 -6.99 -2.34 -18.91
CA ALA A 207 -8.16 -2.80 -19.66
C ALA A 207 -7.87 -3.03 -21.14
N GLU A 208 -6.78 -2.47 -21.68
CA GLU A 208 -6.36 -2.73 -23.07
C GLU A 208 -5.89 -4.20 -23.14
N PRO A 209 -6.52 -5.06 -23.97
CA PRO A 209 -5.95 -6.37 -24.26
C PRO A 209 -4.59 -6.12 -24.89
N GLU A 210 -3.54 -6.70 -24.37
CA GLU A 210 -2.17 -6.62 -24.89
C GLU A 210 -2.17 -6.78 -26.41
N SER A 211 -2.31 -5.66 -27.14
CA SER A 211 -2.06 -5.64 -28.57
C SER A 211 -0.55 -5.75 -28.74
N ALA A 212 -0.16 -6.93 -29.17
CA ALA A 212 1.16 -7.39 -29.50
C ALA A 212 2.09 -6.29 -30.04
N SER A 213 2.89 -5.69 -29.19
CA SER A 213 4.22 -5.16 -29.50
C SER A 213 4.91 -4.71 -28.22
N ASP A 214 5.35 -5.64 -27.48
CA ASP A 214 6.66 -5.80 -26.87
C ASP A 214 6.56 -7.12 -26.11
N HIS A 215 7.38 -8.06 -26.46
CA HIS A 215 7.55 -9.29 -25.68
C HIS A 215 8.12 -8.91 -24.31
N VAL A 216 7.24 -8.50 -23.39
CA VAL A 216 7.49 -8.72 -21.98
C VAL A 216 7.20 -10.20 -21.79
N ASP A 217 8.26 -10.96 -21.66
CA ASP A 217 8.23 -12.38 -21.34
C ASP A 217 7.26 -12.56 -20.16
N PRO A 218 6.13 -13.34 -20.28
CA PRO A 218 5.23 -13.58 -19.15
C PRO A 218 5.91 -14.28 -17.95
N GLY A 219 7.21 -14.55 -18.04
CA GLY A 219 8.10 -15.04 -17.00
C GLY A 219 8.98 -13.96 -16.34
N SER A 220 8.89 -12.68 -16.72
CA SER A 220 9.70 -11.67 -16.06
C SER A 220 9.16 -11.38 -14.65
N SER A 221 9.87 -11.85 -13.64
CA SER A 221 9.59 -11.54 -12.24
C SER A 221 9.85 -10.05 -12.00
N VAL A 222 8.80 -9.30 -11.67
CA VAL A 222 8.95 -7.89 -11.31
C VAL A 222 9.46 -7.81 -9.88
N VAL A 223 10.64 -7.26 -9.69
CA VAL A 223 11.22 -6.97 -8.37
C VAL A 223 10.69 -5.63 -7.88
N HIS A 224 10.19 -5.60 -6.65
CA HIS A 224 9.70 -4.39 -6.02
C HIS A 224 10.66 -3.91 -4.94
N ILE A 225 11.04 -2.62 -4.95
CA ILE A 225 11.89 -2.02 -3.92
C ILE A 225 11.09 -0.93 -3.21
N TRP A 226 10.92 -1.09 -1.87
CA TRP A 226 10.17 -0.16 -1.02
C TRP A 226 11.08 0.32 0.12
N GLY A 227 11.87 1.35 -0.17
CA GLY A 227 12.85 1.85 0.78
C GLY A 227 13.85 0.77 1.19
N PRO A 228 13.90 0.36 2.47
CA PRO A 228 14.82 -0.66 2.94
C PRO A 228 14.38 -2.10 2.64
N VAL A 229 13.19 -2.30 2.08
CA VAL A 229 12.60 -3.61 1.80
C VAL A 229 12.52 -3.85 0.30
N MET A 230 13.00 -5.01 -0.14
CA MET A 230 12.87 -5.50 -1.51
C MET A 230 12.02 -6.76 -1.53
N VAL A 231 11.13 -6.90 -2.50
CA VAL A 231 10.33 -8.10 -2.72
C VAL A 231 10.71 -8.74 -4.04
N ILE A 232 11.08 -10.01 -3.99
CA ILE A 232 11.47 -10.81 -5.15
C ILE A 232 10.49 -11.99 -5.27
N PRO A 233 9.63 -12.02 -6.31
CA PRO A 233 8.83 -13.19 -6.61
C PRO A 233 9.71 -14.32 -7.16
N PHE A 234 9.71 -15.45 -6.49
CA PHE A 234 10.49 -16.61 -6.90
C PHE A 234 9.71 -17.45 -7.92
N GLN A 235 10.11 -17.42 -9.17
CA GLN A 235 9.48 -18.18 -10.26
C GLN A 235 10.42 -19.21 -10.92
N GLY A 236 11.60 -19.45 -10.32
CA GLY A 236 12.61 -20.38 -10.82
C GLY A 236 13.99 -19.72 -11.02
N GLY A 237 14.97 -20.51 -11.44
CA GLY A 237 16.39 -20.08 -11.47
C GLY A 237 16.69 -18.87 -12.37
N ASP A 238 16.04 -18.76 -13.52
CA ASP A 238 16.33 -17.67 -14.48
C ASP A 238 15.80 -16.31 -13.99
N ALA A 239 14.70 -16.30 -13.25
CA ALA A 239 14.14 -15.10 -12.66
C ALA A 239 15.07 -14.46 -11.62
N ILE A 240 15.83 -15.28 -10.91
CA ILE A 240 16.82 -14.86 -9.91
C ILE A 240 17.97 -14.10 -10.55
N LEU A 241 18.50 -14.63 -11.65
CA LEU A 241 19.62 -14.01 -12.36
C LEU A 241 19.25 -12.64 -12.91
N ASN A 242 18.02 -12.52 -13.44
CA ASN A 242 17.49 -11.23 -13.92
C ASN A 242 17.30 -10.24 -12.78
N ALA A 243 16.75 -10.67 -11.64
CA ALA A 243 16.58 -9.83 -10.45
C ALA A 243 17.94 -9.31 -9.94
N VAL A 244 18.94 -10.18 -9.84
CA VAL A 244 20.30 -9.83 -9.40
C VAL A 244 20.97 -8.84 -10.34
N GLU A 245 20.82 -9.00 -11.65
CA GLU A 245 21.37 -8.09 -12.63
C GLU A 245 20.70 -6.70 -12.57
N LEU A 246 19.38 -6.66 -12.37
CA LEU A 246 18.61 -5.43 -12.21
C LEU A 246 19.04 -4.68 -10.94
N ILE A 247 19.19 -5.39 -9.84
CA ILE A 247 19.57 -4.85 -8.53
C ILE A 247 20.98 -4.27 -8.55
N GLY A 248 21.92 -4.92 -9.21
CA GLY A 248 23.28 -4.40 -9.33
C GLY A 248 23.37 -3.08 -10.09
N ARG A 249 22.32 -2.70 -10.82
CA ARG A 249 22.23 -1.47 -11.63
C ARG A 249 21.36 -0.38 -11.00
N ASP A 250 20.44 -0.73 -10.10
CA ASP A 250 19.51 0.22 -9.50
C ASP A 250 20.12 0.89 -8.26
N PRO A 251 20.24 2.23 -8.25
CA PRO A 251 20.71 2.96 -7.06
C PRO A 251 19.84 2.74 -5.82
N ALA A 252 18.53 2.47 -5.97
CA ALA A 252 17.62 2.20 -4.86
C ALA A 252 17.98 0.91 -4.10
N ALA A 253 18.56 -0.07 -4.78
CA ALA A 253 18.99 -1.32 -4.17
C ALA A 253 20.08 -1.15 -3.09
N ARG A 254 20.82 -0.04 -3.11
CA ARG A 254 21.90 0.23 -2.13
C ARG A 254 21.40 0.43 -0.70
N ASN A 255 20.13 0.78 -0.51
CA ASN A 255 19.55 1.04 0.79
C ASN A 255 18.72 -0.15 1.31
N VAL A 256 18.65 -1.23 0.55
CA VAL A 256 17.91 -2.43 0.93
C VAL A 256 18.63 -3.13 2.08
N SER A 257 17.92 -3.36 3.16
CA SER A 257 18.40 -4.09 4.34
C SER A 257 17.63 -5.39 4.60
N VAL A 258 16.45 -5.55 3.99
CA VAL A 258 15.65 -6.77 4.08
C VAL A 258 15.08 -7.15 2.71
N VAL A 259 15.21 -8.42 2.36
CA VAL A 259 14.68 -9.00 1.11
C VAL A 259 13.57 -9.99 1.45
N VAL A 260 12.38 -9.76 0.91
CA VAL A 260 11.24 -10.68 0.99
C VAL A 260 11.24 -11.57 -0.25
N LEU A 261 11.34 -12.87 -0.06
CA LEU A 261 11.26 -13.88 -1.11
C LEU A 261 9.84 -14.45 -1.15
N ASP A 262 9.06 -14.08 -2.17
CA ASP A 262 7.71 -14.58 -2.35
C ASP A 262 7.72 -15.92 -3.10
N LEU A 263 7.35 -16.97 -2.38
CA LEU A 263 7.29 -18.35 -2.87
C LEU A 263 5.86 -18.80 -3.19
N SER A 264 4.88 -17.90 -3.13
CA SER A 264 3.45 -18.24 -3.28
C SER A 264 3.11 -18.89 -4.64
N GLY A 265 3.88 -18.55 -5.68
CA GLY A 265 3.69 -19.07 -7.04
C GLY A 265 4.61 -20.23 -7.42
N ALA A 266 5.48 -20.71 -6.51
CA ALA A 266 6.51 -21.70 -6.82
C ALA A 266 6.41 -22.96 -5.97
N ILE A 267 6.75 -24.09 -6.59
CA ILE A 267 7.05 -25.34 -5.88
C ILE A 267 8.57 -25.51 -5.96
N ILE A 268 9.22 -25.54 -4.81
CA ILE A 268 10.67 -25.71 -4.72
C ILE A 268 10.96 -27.21 -4.59
N ASP A 269 11.59 -27.75 -5.60
CA ASP A 269 12.06 -29.12 -5.57
C ASP A 269 13.46 -29.23 -4.92
N GLU A 270 13.81 -30.43 -4.45
CA GLU A 270 15.07 -30.68 -3.73
C GLU A 270 16.31 -30.62 -4.62
N ALA A 271 16.17 -30.61 -5.94
CA ALA A 271 17.30 -30.70 -6.85
C ALA A 271 17.72 -29.34 -7.43
N PHE A 272 16.78 -28.66 -8.11
CA PHE A 272 17.09 -27.41 -8.82
C PHE A 272 16.58 -26.18 -8.08
N GLY A 273 15.41 -26.27 -7.44
CA GLY A 273 14.79 -25.17 -6.72
C GLY A 273 15.57 -24.79 -5.46
N SER A 274 16.09 -25.77 -4.71
CA SER A 274 16.91 -25.53 -3.52
C SER A 274 18.25 -24.87 -3.87
N VAL A 275 18.93 -25.33 -4.91
CA VAL A 275 20.22 -24.75 -5.34
C VAL A 275 20.06 -23.30 -5.79
N ALA A 276 19.02 -23.01 -6.56
CA ALA A 276 18.73 -21.65 -6.99
C ALA A 276 18.40 -20.73 -5.80
N LEU A 277 17.67 -21.24 -4.83
CA LEU A 277 17.33 -20.48 -3.62
C LEU A 277 18.57 -20.23 -2.73
N GLU A 278 19.45 -21.21 -2.58
CA GLU A 278 20.72 -21.03 -1.87
C GLU A 278 21.61 -19.97 -2.52
N GLN A 279 21.73 -19.98 -3.85
CA GLN A 279 22.46 -18.95 -4.57
C GLN A 279 21.88 -17.55 -4.35
N LEU A 280 20.55 -17.43 -4.31
CA LEU A 280 19.89 -16.15 -4.02
C LEU A 280 20.17 -15.71 -2.58
N LEU A 281 20.13 -16.62 -1.62
CA LEU A 281 20.42 -16.32 -0.22
C LEU A 281 21.88 -15.89 -0.02
N GLU A 282 22.83 -16.52 -0.71
CA GLU A 282 24.24 -16.09 -0.72
C GLU A 282 24.39 -14.65 -1.25
N LEU A 283 23.64 -14.29 -2.27
CA LEU A 283 23.65 -12.93 -2.82
C LEU A 283 23.04 -11.91 -1.85
N VAL A 284 21.91 -12.24 -1.22
CA VAL A 284 21.27 -11.40 -0.20
C VAL A 284 22.25 -11.17 0.96
N ASP A 285 22.96 -12.20 1.40
CA ASP A 285 23.99 -12.08 2.43
C ASP A 285 25.17 -11.21 1.99
N ALA A 286 25.61 -11.36 0.74
CA ALA A 286 26.70 -10.54 0.20
C ALA A 286 26.33 -9.04 0.15
N TRP A 287 25.04 -8.72 0.09
CA TRP A 287 24.57 -7.34 0.21
C TRP A 287 24.46 -6.84 1.64
N GLY A 288 24.55 -7.75 2.63
CA GLY A 288 24.34 -7.44 4.04
C GLY A 288 22.86 -7.26 4.39
N ALA A 289 21.95 -7.84 3.60
CA ALA A 289 20.52 -7.81 3.84
C ALA A 289 20.03 -9.11 4.49
N ASP A 290 18.95 -9.03 5.28
CA ASP A 290 18.27 -10.20 5.84
C ASP A 290 17.22 -10.74 4.87
N ALA A 291 17.02 -12.07 4.85
CA ALA A 291 15.99 -12.72 4.04
C ALA A 291 14.76 -13.08 4.85
N VAL A 292 13.57 -12.80 4.32
CA VAL A 292 12.25 -13.18 4.86
C VAL A 292 11.48 -13.93 3.78
N PHE A 293 10.84 -15.04 4.13
CA PHE A 293 10.10 -15.87 3.18
C PHE A 293 8.59 -15.68 3.34
N ALA A 294 7.88 -15.64 2.20
CA ALA A 294 6.42 -15.56 2.14
C ALA A 294 5.83 -16.71 1.33
N GLY A 295 4.65 -17.19 1.72
CA GLY A 295 3.83 -18.08 0.90
C GLY A 295 4.43 -19.45 0.62
N VAL A 296 5.18 -20.02 1.56
CA VAL A 296 5.78 -21.35 1.44
C VAL A 296 4.70 -22.42 1.31
N SER A 297 4.71 -23.18 0.21
CA SER A 297 3.82 -24.31 0.04
C SER A 297 4.24 -25.50 0.90
N PRO A 298 3.30 -26.35 1.36
CA PRO A 298 3.65 -27.59 2.09
C PRO A 298 4.59 -28.52 1.32
N LEU A 299 4.57 -28.46 -0.01
CA LEU A 299 5.45 -29.25 -0.88
C LEU A 299 6.90 -28.73 -0.88
N SER A 300 7.09 -27.45 -0.59
CA SER A 300 8.39 -26.79 -0.54
C SER A 300 9.02 -26.83 0.87
N GLU A 301 8.26 -27.19 1.92
CA GLU A 301 8.75 -27.20 3.30
C GLU A 301 9.96 -28.11 3.50
N VAL A 302 9.99 -29.27 2.84
CA VAL A 302 11.08 -30.25 2.95
C VAL A 302 12.36 -29.67 2.33
N ALA A 303 12.26 -29.07 1.15
CA ALA A 303 13.38 -28.43 0.48
C ALA A 303 13.95 -27.27 1.31
N LEU A 304 13.08 -26.44 1.88
CA LEU A 304 13.48 -25.32 2.75
C LEU A 304 14.11 -25.77 4.07
N ALA A 305 13.63 -26.89 4.64
CA ALA A 305 14.23 -27.45 5.86
C ALA A 305 15.67 -27.96 5.68
N ASN A 306 16.03 -28.29 4.45
CA ASN A 306 17.36 -28.79 4.09
C ASN A 306 18.35 -27.68 3.68
N LEU A 307 17.94 -26.42 3.61
CA LEU A 307 18.84 -25.30 3.33
C LEU A 307 19.89 -25.18 4.43
N GLU A 308 21.13 -24.85 4.06
CA GLU A 308 22.24 -24.69 5.00
C GLU A 308 22.03 -23.54 6.00
N ARG A 309 21.25 -22.52 5.59
CA ARG A 309 20.95 -21.35 6.40
C ARG A 309 19.74 -21.57 7.28
N GLN A 310 19.94 -21.64 8.60
CA GLN A 310 18.90 -21.75 9.61
C GLN A 310 19.19 -20.79 10.79
N PRO A 311 18.19 -20.20 11.46
CA PRO A 311 16.75 -20.32 11.23
C PRO A 311 16.25 -19.41 10.10
N LEU A 312 15.21 -19.86 9.36
CA LEU A 312 14.55 -19.07 8.34
C LEU A 312 13.36 -18.29 8.96
N VAL A 313 13.19 -17.02 8.58
CA VAL A 313 12.01 -16.23 8.93
C VAL A 313 10.95 -16.47 7.87
N ILE A 314 9.91 -17.22 8.21
CA ILE A 314 8.86 -17.63 7.28
C ILE A 314 7.52 -17.06 7.72
N HIS A 315 6.80 -16.43 6.79
CA HIS A 315 5.45 -15.94 6.99
C HIS A 315 4.47 -16.64 6.05
N LYS A 316 3.22 -16.75 6.51
CA LYS A 316 2.16 -17.46 5.79
C LYS A 316 1.83 -16.81 4.44
N ASP A 317 1.85 -15.49 4.40
CA ASP A 317 1.47 -14.69 3.23
C ASP A 317 2.43 -13.52 3.02
N LEU A 318 2.37 -12.93 1.83
CA LEU A 318 3.24 -11.84 1.41
C LEU A 318 3.05 -10.58 2.27
N ALA A 319 1.81 -10.24 2.63
CA ALA A 319 1.52 -9.06 3.44
C ALA A 319 2.18 -9.15 4.82
N ALA A 320 2.08 -10.32 5.46
CA ALA A 320 2.73 -10.58 6.74
C ALA A 320 4.25 -10.52 6.65
N ALA A 321 4.83 -11.05 5.57
CA ALA A 321 6.27 -11.02 5.33
C ALA A 321 6.79 -9.58 5.14
N ILE A 322 6.11 -8.77 4.34
CA ILE A 322 6.47 -7.37 4.11
C ILE A 322 6.37 -6.57 5.41
N ALA A 323 5.30 -6.74 6.18
CA ALA A 323 5.14 -6.07 7.48
C ALA A 323 6.29 -6.42 8.43
N ALA A 324 6.67 -7.69 8.50
CA ALA A 324 7.81 -8.14 9.31
C ALA A 324 9.14 -7.58 8.79
N ALA A 325 9.32 -7.51 7.46
CA ALA A 325 10.51 -6.95 6.84
C ALA A 325 10.73 -5.48 7.21
N PHE A 326 9.67 -4.65 7.20
CA PHE A 326 9.76 -3.26 7.66
C PHE A 326 10.10 -3.16 9.16
N GLN A 327 9.54 -4.04 10.00
CA GLN A 327 9.88 -4.07 11.41
C GLN A 327 11.35 -4.43 11.64
N LEU A 328 11.88 -5.41 10.90
CA LEU A 328 13.28 -5.82 10.95
C LEU A 328 14.19 -4.67 10.49
N ALA A 329 13.87 -4.05 9.36
CA ALA A 329 14.64 -2.93 8.82
C ALA A 329 14.69 -1.75 9.81
N ASN A 330 13.56 -1.45 10.48
CA ASN A 330 13.51 -0.41 11.49
C ASN A 330 14.35 -0.77 12.74
N ALA A 331 14.30 -2.01 13.19
CA ALA A 331 15.12 -2.48 14.31
C ALA A 331 16.63 -2.40 14.01
N GLN A 332 17.04 -2.63 12.76
CA GLN A 332 18.43 -2.48 12.34
C GLN A 332 18.92 -1.03 12.33
N ARG A 333 18.03 -0.08 12.00
CA ARG A 333 18.35 1.37 12.01
C ARG A 333 18.43 1.95 13.41
N HIS A 334 17.71 1.39 14.36
CA HIS A 334 17.65 1.85 15.75
C HIS A 334 18.00 0.70 16.72
N PRO A 335 19.26 0.23 16.71
CA PRO A 335 19.69 -0.79 17.67
C PRO A 335 19.52 -0.26 19.09
N ALA A 336 18.86 -1.05 19.96
CA ALA A 336 18.52 -0.69 21.33
C ALA A 336 19.77 -0.51 22.23
#